data_1c3bc34b3326cb6c40740bb1b313285c
#
_entry.id   1c3bc34b3326cb6c40740bb1b313285c
#
_cell.length_a   1.000
_cell.length_b   1.000
_cell.length_c   1.000
_cell.angle_alpha   90.00
_cell.angle_beta   90.00
_cell.angle_gamma   90.00
#
_symmetry.space_group_name_H-M   'P 1'
#
loop_
_entity.id
_entity.type
_entity.pdbx_description
1 polymer ?
#
loop_
_entity_poly.entity_id
_entity_poly.type
_entity_poly.pdbx_seq_one_letter_code
_entity_poly.pdbx_strand_id
1 'polypeptide(L)'
;MNQTTDKTTRPRRSFIFSPGLKPDMYPKALACGTDIVCVELEDGIAPKDKQQAREHALALFGTPQADDGVERIVRINCLRSAFGLADVQAVLDTPTPPPGLMLPKVVSPDEIIWLDDLLTERGHDTRLHIIIETNAALESAHEIARASARVEALFFGGVDMAAELRCRNTWEPLLYARSRVVHAAAAAGIDVIDVPYLDLNDLTGMEREACLARELGFSGKGAIHPKQIPILNQVFTPSDSEIAHAQKILRAFEAADAGLVVVDGKLIEQPVIREMRRILSIADRIAP
;
A
#
# COMPACT_ATOMS: atom_id res chain seq x y z
N MET A 1 23.16 13.23 8.11
CA MET A 1 22.29 13.38 6.91
C MET A 1 22.13 11.99 6.33
N ASN A 2 21.10 11.25 6.76
CA ASN A 2 20.76 9.97 6.11
C ASN A 2 20.09 10.30 4.79
N GLN A 3 20.72 9.97 3.69
CA GLN A 3 20.05 9.82 2.41
C GLN A 3 19.06 8.67 2.58
N THR A 4 17.80 8.96 2.82
CA THR A 4 16.72 8.03 2.57
C THR A 4 16.76 7.77 1.07
N THR A 5 17.33 6.64 0.68
CA THR A 5 17.15 6.11 -0.67
C THR A 5 15.65 6.00 -0.90
N ASP A 6 15.15 6.77 -1.85
CA ASP A 6 13.75 6.76 -2.28
C ASP A 6 13.43 5.33 -2.75
N LYS A 7 12.83 4.53 -1.88
CA LYS A 7 12.60 3.09 -2.12
C LYS A 7 11.54 2.82 -3.18
N THR A 8 10.69 3.79 -3.48
CA THR A 8 9.51 3.57 -4.31
C THR A 8 9.58 4.34 -5.62
N THR A 9 9.77 3.60 -6.70
CA THR A 9 9.72 4.12 -8.07
C THR A 9 8.34 3.99 -8.71
N ARG A 10 7.30 3.48 -7.99
CA ARG A 10 5.97 3.17 -8.53
C ARG A 10 4.88 3.98 -7.86
N PRO A 11 3.83 4.42 -8.59
CA PRO A 11 2.63 4.96 -7.96
C PRO A 11 1.87 3.84 -7.24
N ARG A 12 1.19 4.16 -6.12
CA ARG A 12 0.34 3.25 -5.34
C ARG A 12 -0.96 3.94 -4.95
N ARG A 13 -1.62 4.59 -5.92
CA ARG A 13 -2.86 5.39 -5.72
C ARG A 13 -4.07 4.52 -5.46
N SER A 14 -4.12 3.37 -6.12
CA SER A 14 -5.24 2.44 -6.00
C SER A 14 -4.77 1.00 -5.98
N PHE A 15 -5.55 0.16 -5.30
CA PHE A 15 -5.31 -1.27 -5.27
C PHE A 15 -6.63 -2.03 -5.35
N ILE A 16 -6.62 -3.21 -6.01
CA ILE A 16 -7.80 -4.07 -6.13
C ILE A 16 -7.46 -5.53 -5.89
N PHE A 17 -8.41 -6.27 -5.28
CA PHE A 17 -8.31 -7.72 -5.13
C PHE A 17 -8.78 -8.47 -6.39
N SER A 18 -8.07 -9.56 -6.72
CA SER A 18 -8.46 -10.58 -7.69
C SER A 18 -8.61 -11.92 -6.98
N PRO A 19 -9.79 -12.57 -6.98
CA PRO A 19 -9.97 -13.82 -6.24
C PRO A 19 -9.07 -14.95 -6.75
N GLY A 20 -8.29 -15.59 -5.88
CA GLY A 20 -7.41 -16.72 -6.25
C GLY A 20 -8.13 -17.91 -6.86
N LEU A 21 -9.43 -18.12 -6.54
CA LEU A 21 -10.25 -19.14 -7.16
C LEU A 21 -10.72 -18.83 -8.59
N LYS A 22 -10.56 -17.58 -9.04
CA LYS A 22 -11.03 -17.12 -10.36
C LYS A 22 -9.89 -16.49 -11.15
N PRO A 23 -8.92 -17.30 -11.61
CA PRO A 23 -7.73 -16.79 -12.31
C PRO A 23 -8.07 -16.01 -13.58
N ASP A 24 -9.24 -16.25 -14.20
CA ASP A 24 -9.76 -15.49 -15.35
C ASP A 24 -10.12 -14.02 -15.02
N MET A 25 -10.24 -13.66 -13.75
CA MET A 25 -10.44 -12.28 -13.33
C MET A 25 -9.13 -11.50 -13.22
N TYR A 26 -7.99 -12.16 -13.09
CA TYR A 26 -6.70 -11.51 -12.93
C TYR A 26 -6.32 -10.60 -14.12
N PRO A 27 -6.43 -11.02 -15.40
CA PRO A 27 -6.20 -10.12 -16.53
C PRO A 27 -7.13 -8.90 -16.56
N LYS A 28 -8.38 -9.06 -16.11
CA LYS A 28 -9.36 -7.97 -16.01
C LYS A 28 -8.98 -6.97 -14.91
N ALA A 29 -8.45 -7.47 -13.79
CA ALA A 29 -7.94 -6.63 -12.72
C ALA A 29 -6.71 -5.82 -13.17
N LEU A 30 -5.78 -6.43 -13.92
CA LEU A 30 -4.63 -5.73 -14.51
C LEU A 30 -5.05 -4.63 -15.49
N ALA A 31 -6.13 -4.86 -16.27
CA ALA A 31 -6.61 -3.94 -17.28
C ALA A 31 -7.49 -2.80 -16.73
N CYS A 32 -7.81 -2.75 -15.45
CA CYS A 32 -8.74 -1.75 -14.89
C CYS A 32 -8.08 -0.39 -14.55
N GLY A 33 -6.77 -0.24 -14.79
CA GLY A 33 -6.03 0.99 -14.53
C GLY A 33 -5.60 1.19 -13.08
N THR A 34 -5.63 0.14 -12.26
CA THR A 34 -5.12 0.16 -10.88
C THR A 34 -3.60 0.11 -10.84
N ASP A 35 -3.01 0.70 -9.82
CA ASP A 35 -1.55 0.63 -9.60
C ASP A 35 -1.11 -0.70 -8.96
N ILE A 36 -2.00 -1.37 -8.19
CA ILE A 36 -1.71 -2.65 -7.53
C ILE A 36 -2.83 -3.64 -7.78
N VAL A 37 -2.48 -4.87 -8.18
CA VAL A 37 -3.38 -6.03 -8.19
C VAL A 37 -2.92 -7.04 -7.15
N CYS A 38 -3.83 -7.41 -6.24
CA CYS A 38 -3.59 -8.37 -5.19
C CYS A 38 -4.41 -9.65 -5.41
N VAL A 39 -3.74 -10.78 -5.61
CA VAL A 39 -4.41 -12.09 -5.68
C VAL A 39 -4.75 -12.54 -4.25
N GLU A 40 -6.00 -12.90 -4.04
CA GLU A 40 -6.58 -13.15 -2.74
C GLU A 40 -6.58 -14.64 -2.36
N LEU A 41 -5.95 -14.99 -1.23
CA LEU A 41 -5.96 -16.34 -0.66
C LEU A 41 -6.56 -16.41 0.76
N GLU A 42 -6.86 -15.25 1.34
CA GLU A 42 -7.24 -15.12 2.75
C GLU A 42 -8.78 -15.09 2.92
N ASP A 43 -9.35 -14.11 3.54
CA ASP A 43 -10.77 -14.06 3.97
C ASP A 43 -11.78 -14.26 2.84
N GLY A 44 -11.43 -13.88 1.62
CA GLY A 44 -12.26 -14.10 0.43
C GLY A 44 -12.34 -15.55 -0.05
N ILE A 45 -11.61 -16.49 0.55
CA ILE A 45 -11.51 -17.88 0.13
C ILE A 45 -11.97 -18.82 1.26
N ALA A 46 -12.94 -19.69 0.99
CA ALA A 46 -13.42 -20.66 1.97
C ALA A 46 -12.31 -21.68 2.35
N PRO A 47 -12.27 -22.19 3.60
CA PRO A 47 -11.23 -23.11 4.04
C PRO A 47 -11.01 -24.33 3.15
N LYS A 48 -12.08 -24.91 2.59
CA LYS A 48 -12.03 -26.06 1.70
C LYS A 48 -11.35 -25.77 0.36
N ASP A 49 -11.31 -24.52 -0.05
CA ASP A 49 -10.86 -24.09 -1.38
C ASP A 49 -9.46 -23.45 -1.32
N LYS A 50 -8.86 -23.30 -0.13
CA LYS A 50 -7.55 -22.64 0.08
C LYS A 50 -6.43 -23.25 -0.75
N GLN A 51 -6.36 -24.58 -0.82
CA GLN A 51 -5.33 -25.26 -1.60
C GLN A 51 -5.46 -24.92 -3.10
N GLN A 52 -6.66 -25.04 -3.65
CA GLN A 52 -6.89 -24.74 -5.06
C GLN A 52 -6.59 -23.25 -5.39
N ALA A 53 -7.02 -22.34 -4.52
CA ALA A 53 -6.74 -20.93 -4.70
C ALA A 53 -5.23 -20.63 -4.71
N ARG A 54 -4.44 -21.28 -3.84
CA ARG A 54 -2.98 -21.17 -3.79
C ARG A 54 -2.35 -21.67 -5.09
N GLU A 55 -2.75 -22.85 -5.56
CA GLU A 55 -2.25 -23.42 -6.82
C GLU A 55 -2.52 -22.50 -8.01
N HIS A 56 -3.75 -21.97 -8.11
CA HIS A 56 -4.11 -21.01 -9.15
C HIS A 56 -3.30 -19.70 -9.04
N ALA A 57 -3.15 -19.15 -7.83
CA ALA A 57 -2.43 -17.91 -7.62
C ALA A 57 -0.96 -18.04 -8.03
N LEU A 58 -0.27 -19.10 -7.61
CA LEU A 58 1.15 -19.30 -7.96
C LEU A 58 1.32 -19.58 -9.46
N ALA A 59 0.39 -20.27 -10.09
CA ALA A 59 0.43 -20.52 -11.54
C ALA A 59 0.40 -19.22 -12.37
N LEU A 60 -0.21 -18.13 -11.85
CA LEU A 60 -0.21 -16.82 -12.52
C LEU A 60 1.20 -16.25 -12.69
N PHE A 61 2.14 -16.62 -11.82
CA PHE A 61 3.52 -16.14 -11.84
C PHE A 61 4.50 -17.12 -12.51
N GLY A 62 4.00 -18.26 -12.99
CA GLY A 62 4.79 -19.24 -13.75
C GLY A 62 5.30 -18.74 -15.12
N THR A 63 4.80 -17.60 -15.58
CA THR A 63 5.26 -16.90 -16.80
C THR A 63 5.76 -15.52 -16.46
N PRO A 64 6.72 -14.96 -17.24
CA PRO A 64 7.19 -13.59 -17.02
C PRO A 64 6.04 -12.59 -17.01
N GLN A 65 6.03 -11.72 -16.02
CA GLN A 65 5.04 -10.64 -15.91
C GLN A 65 5.43 -9.46 -16.81
N ALA A 66 4.42 -8.75 -17.34
CA ALA A 66 4.67 -7.53 -18.10
C ALA A 66 5.24 -6.44 -17.19
N ASP A 67 6.16 -5.65 -17.73
CA ASP A 67 6.64 -4.41 -17.10
C ASP A 67 5.74 -3.24 -17.55
N ASP A 68 4.53 -3.23 -17.00
CA ASP A 68 3.47 -2.26 -17.31
C ASP A 68 3.22 -1.27 -16.17
N GLY A 69 4.12 -1.25 -15.19
CA GLY A 69 4.01 -0.40 -14.00
C GLY A 69 3.04 -0.89 -12.94
N VAL A 70 2.23 -1.93 -13.22
CA VAL A 70 1.28 -2.49 -12.25
C VAL A 70 2.01 -3.39 -11.26
N GLU A 71 1.92 -3.10 -9.97
CA GLU A 71 2.45 -3.94 -8.91
C GLU A 71 1.56 -5.16 -8.68
N ARG A 72 2.16 -6.34 -8.61
CA ARG A 72 1.48 -7.64 -8.49
C ARG A 72 1.86 -8.29 -7.17
N ILE A 73 0.87 -8.53 -6.34
CA ILE A 73 1.08 -9.12 -5.01
C ILE A 73 0.06 -10.23 -4.75
N VAL A 74 0.36 -11.09 -3.77
CA VAL A 74 -0.54 -12.14 -3.30
C VAL A 74 -0.81 -11.92 -1.82
N ARG A 75 -2.08 -11.80 -1.42
CA ARG A 75 -2.45 -11.82 0.00
C ARG A 75 -2.53 -13.27 0.45
N ILE A 76 -1.54 -13.69 1.23
CA ILE A 76 -1.49 -15.03 1.83
C ILE A 76 -2.35 -15.10 3.09
N ASN A 77 -2.58 -16.28 3.60
CA ASN A 77 -3.24 -16.46 4.89
C ASN A 77 -2.32 -16.01 6.05
N CYS A 78 -2.92 -15.70 7.20
CA CYS A 78 -2.19 -15.32 8.41
C CYS A 78 -1.05 -16.31 8.69
N LEU A 79 0.17 -15.80 8.90
CA LEU A 79 1.38 -16.61 9.12
C LEU A 79 1.27 -17.58 10.30
N ARG A 80 0.44 -17.24 11.30
CA ARG A 80 0.19 -18.05 12.49
C ARG A 80 -0.92 -19.08 12.30
N SER A 81 -1.27 -19.41 11.05
CA SER A 81 -2.26 -20.43 10.70
C SER A 81 -1.65 -21.56 9.87
N ALA A 82 -2.29 -22.74 9.89
CA ALA A 82 -1.87 -23.85 9.03
C ALA A 82 -1.96 -23.50 7.53
N PHE A 83 -2.91 -22.65 7.15
CA PHE A 83 -3.03 -22.17 5.76
C PHE A 83 -1.89 -21.21 5.40
N GLY A 84 -1.53 -20.28 6.30
CA GLY A 84 -0.40 -19.36 6.08
C GLY A 84 0.92 -20.11 5.98
N LEU A 85 1.16 -21.11 6.84
CA LEU A 85 2.34 -21.97 6.73
C LEU A 85 2.40 -22.69 5.38
N ALA A 86 1.27 -23.24 4.91
CA ALA A 86 1.21 -23.88 3.61
C ALA A 86 1.40 -22.90 2.43
N ASP A 87 0.92 -21.66 2.55
CA ASP A 87 1.15 -20.60 1.56
C ASP A 87 2.63 -20.23 1.48
N VAL A 88 3.27 -20.01 2.63
CA VAL A 88 4.72 -19.69 2.70
C VAL A 88 5.54 -20.83 2.10
N GLN A 89 5.27 -22.08 2.48
CA GLN A 89 5.99 -23.23 1.93
C GLN A 89 5.88 -23.30 0.40
N ALA A 90 4.66 -23.09 -0.14
CA ALA A 90 4.45 -23.10 -1.58
C ALA A 90 5.17 -21.95 -2.31
N VAL A 91 5.26 -20.77 -1.69
CA VAL A 91 6.06 -19.63 -2.22
C VAL A 91 7.56 -19.95 -2.20
N LEU A 92 8.05 -20.59 -1.14
CA LEU A 92 9.46 -20.95 -1.01
C LEU A 92 9.89 -22.06 -1.98
N ASP A 93 8.97 -22.94 -2.36
CA ASP A 93 9.24 -24.08 -3.24
C ASP A 93 9.06 -23.77 -4.74
N THR A 94 8.44 -22.64 -5.09
CA THR A 94 8.28 -22.27 -6.51
C THR A 94 9.55 -21.59 -7.06
N PRO A 95 9.97 -21.93 -8.30
CA PRO A 95 11.10 -21.23 -8.95
C PRO A 95 10.73 -19.80 -9.40
N THR A 96 9.44 -19.45 -9.43
CA THR A 96 8.94 -18.15 -9.86
C THR A 96 8.01 -17.59 -8.78
N PRO A 97 8.57 -17.09 -7.64
CA PRO A 97 7.76 -16.56 -6.57
C PRO A 97 7.01 -15.28 -7.00
N PRO A 98 5.87 -14.97 -6.38
CA PRO A 98 5.20 -13.69 -6.58
C PRO A 98 6.15 -12.52 -6.29
N PRO A 99 6.08 -11.42 -7.06
CA PRO A 99 6.93 -10.24 -6.83
C PRO A 99 6.69 -9.60 -5.45
N GLY A 100 5.49 -9.78 -4.89
CA GLY A 100 5.14 -9.28 -3.56
C GLY A 100 4.16 -10.16 -2.82
N LEU A 101 4.27 -10.18 -1.49
CA LEU A 101 3.32 -10.81 -0.58
C LEU A 101 2.66 -9.76 0.30
N MET A 102 1.36 -9.86 0.48
CA MET A 102 0.60 -9.09 1.46
C MET A 102 0.31 -9.96 2.67
N LEU A 103 0.73 -9.49 3.85
CA LEU A 103 0.65 -10.22 5.12
C LEU A 103 -0.50 -9.69 5.96
N PRO A 104 -1.61 -10.44 6.11
CA PRO A 104 -2.72 -10.06 6.97
C PRO A 104 -2.47 -10.48 8.42
N LYS A 105 -3.20 -9.85 9.33
CA LYS A 105 -3.31 -10.24 10.75
C LYS A 105 -1.96 -10.39 11.46
N VAL A 106 -0.97 -9.59 11.03
CA VAL A 106 0.34 -9.51 11.70
C VAL A 106 0.15 -8.99 13.13
N VAL A 107 0.97 -9.45 14.06
CA VAL A 107 0.96 -8.99 15.46
C VAL A 107 2.34 -8.57 15.98
N SER A 108 3.43 -8.94 15.29
CA SER A 108 4.80 -8.70 15.74
C SER A 108 5.73 -8.45 14.56
N PRO A 109 6.77 -7.61 14.72
CA PRO A 109 7.85 -7.50 13.73
C PRO A 109 8.60 -8.82 13.49
N ASP A 110 8.62 -9.73 14.47
CA ASP A 110 9.31 -11.02 14.36
C ASP A 110 8.73 -11.91 13.26
N GLU A 111 7.41 -11.80 12.98
CA GLU A 111 6.79 -12.53 11.87
C GLU A 111 7.38 -12.12 10.51
N ILE A 112 7.72 -10.84 10.38
CA ILE A 112 8.29 -10.28 9.15
C ILE A 112 9.75 -10.66 9.00
N ILE A 113 10.51 -10.58 10.11
CA ILE A 113 11.92 -10.99 10.16
C ILE A 113 12.05 -12.47 9.80
N TRP A 114 11.21 -13.31 10.41
CA TRP A 114 11.17 -14.75 10.13
C TRP A 114 10.91 -15.05 8.64
N LEU A 115 9.95 -14.36 8.02
CA LEU A 115 9.65 -14.56 6.60
C LEU A 115 10.77 -14.01 5.70
N ASP A 116 11.39 -12.88 6.06
CA ASP A 116 12.53 -12.31 5.34
C ASP A 116 13.73 -13.29 5.32
N ASP A 117 14.03 -13.91 6.46
CA ASP A 117 15.11 -14.91 6.58
C ASP A 117 14.85 -16.08 5.63
N LEU A 118 13.63 -16.62 5.59
CA LEU A 118 13.25 -17.73 4.70
C LEU A 118 13.33 -17.36 3.20
N LEU A 119 12.82 -16.17 2.84
CA LEU A 119 12.88 -15.67 1.47
C LEU A 119 14.36 -15.44 1.03
N THR A 120 15.18 -14.96 1.95
CA THR A 120 16.61 -14.72 1.71
C THR A 120 17.36 -16.04 1.55
N GLU A 121 17.08 -17.05 2.37
CA GLU A 121 17.65 -18.40 2.25
C GLU A 121 17.36 -19.02 0.87
N ARG A 122 16.17 -18.78 0.33
CA ARG A 122 15.77 -19.26 -1.01
C ARG A 122 16.26 -18.37 -2.17
N GLY A 123 16.84 -17.20 -1.88
CA GLY A 123 17.26 -16.24 -2.90
C GLY A 123 16.09 -15.55 -3.60
N HIS A 124 14.91 -15.49 -2.99
CA HIS A 124 13.74 -14.82 -3.53
C HIS A 124 13.80 -13.32 -3.26
N ASP A 125 13.50 -12.48 -4.27
CA ASP A 125 13.43 -11.01 -4.16
C ASP A 125 11.97 -10.52 -3.99
N THR A 126 11.14 -11.31 -3.31
CA THR A 126 9.74 -10.99 -3.02
C THR A 126 9.66 -9.83 -2.03
N ARG A 127 8.85 -8.80 -2.35
CA ARG A 127 8.57 -7.64 -1.50
C ARG A 127 7.46 -7.94 -0.51
N LEU A 128 7.41 -7.18 0.59
CA LEU A 128 6.43 -7.38 1.65
C LEU A 128 5.53 -6.16 1.81
N HIS A 129 4.24 -6.41 1.89
CA HIS A 129 3.17 -5.44 2.13
C HIS A 129 2.42 -5.87 3.39
N ILE A 130 2.38 -5.02 4.40
CA ILE A 130 1.91 -5.44 5.72
C ILE A 130 0.56 -4.80 6.03
N ILE A 131 -0.45 -5.60 6.37
CA ILE A 131 -1.74 -5.07 6.83
C ILE A 131 -1.68 -4.86 8.35
N ILE A 132 -1.88 -3.62 8.78
CA ILE A 132 -2.05 -3.23 10.18
C ILE A 132 -3.55 -3.26 10.48
N GLU A 133 -4.01 -4.33 11.14
CA GLU A 133 -5.43 -4.59 11.38
C GLU A 133 -5.71 -5.27 12.71
N THR A 134 -4.68 -5.47 13.54
CA THR A 134 -4.78 -5.98 14.90
C THR A 134 -4.29 -4.93 15.90
N ASN A 135 -4.78 -4.97 17.13
CA ASN A 135 -4.31 -4.08 18.21
C ASN A 135 -2.81 -4.23 18.43
N ALA A 136 -2.29 -5.46 18.42
CA ALA A 136 -0.87 -5.71 18.59
C ALA A 136 -0.02 -5.10 17.48
N ALA A 137 -0.46 -5.25 16.20
CA ALA A 137 0.22 -4.62 15.08
C ALA A 137 0.14 -3.08 15.15
N LEU A 138 -0.98 -2.53 15.60
CA LEU A 138 -1.13 -1.08 15.75
C LEU A 138 -0.13 -0.51 16.79
N GLU A 139 0.04 -1.20 17.92
CA GLU A 139 1.04 -0.82 18.92
C GLU A 139 2.47 -0.92 18.40
N SER A 140 2.78 -1.96 17.62
CA SER A 140 4.10 -2.22 17.06
C SER A 140 4.27 -1.73 15.61
N ALA A 141 3.40 -0.84 15.13
CA ALA A 141 3.39 -0.43 13.71
C ALA A 141 4.71 0.18 13.24
N HIS A 142 5.41 0.90 14.13
CA HIS A 142 6.70 1.51 13.83
C HIS A 142 7.81 0.47 13.64
N GLU A 143 7.88 -0.52 14.51
CA GLU A 143 8.82 -1.63 14.47
C GLU A 143 8.53 -2.54 13.26
N ILE A 144 7.24 -2.83 13.02
CA ILE A 144 6.76 -3.60 11.86
C ILE A 144 7.19 -2.94 10.54
N ALA A 145 7.00 -1.62 10.41
CA ALA A 145 7.36 -0.88 9.20
C ALA A 145 8.87 -0.95 8.86
N ARG A 146 9.70 -1.25 9.84
CA ARG A 146 11.18 -1.29 9.73
C ARG A 146 11.78 -2.68 9.90
N ALA A 147 10.94 -3.71 10.08
CA ALA A 147 11.39 -5.06 10.42
C ALA A 147 12.25 -5.70 9.31
N SER A 148 12.06 -5.29 8.05
CA SER A 148 12.83 -5.77 6.90
C SER A 148 12.95 -4.68 5.83
N ALA A 149 14.04 -4.73 5.07
CA ALA A 149 14.23 -3.91 3.88
C ALA A 149 13.25 -4.26 2.76
N ARG A 150 12.60 -5.43 2.82
CA ARG A 150 11.57 -5.89 1.88
C ARG A 150 10.21 -5.22 2.10
N VAL A 151 9.97 -4.60 3.27
CA VAL A 151 8.71 -3.88 3.54
C VAL A 151 8.67 -2.62 2.68
N GLU A 152 7.67 -2.54 1.80
CA GLU A 152 7.51 -1.42 0.88
C GLU A 152 6.27 -0.57 1.14
N ALA A 153 5.24 -1.15 1.77
CA ALA A 153 4.03 -0.44 2.13
C ALA A 153 3.36 -1.04 3.37
N LEU A 154 2.69 -0.17 4.12
CA LEU A 154 1.67 -0.57 5.09
C LEU A 154 0.28 -0.42 4.48
N PHE A 155 -0.62 -1.31 4.86
CA PHE A 155 -2.03 -1.25 4.51
C PHE A 155 -2.85 -1.13 5.80
N PHE A 156 -3.84 -0.26 5.81
CA PHE A 156 -4.75 -0.14 6.94
C PHE A 156 -5.95 -1.08 6.75
N GLY A 157 -6.07 -2.10 7.59
CA GLY A 157 -7.18 -3.06 7.57
C GLY A 157 -8.34 -2.60 8.47
N GLY A 158 -9.08 -1.58 8.04
CA GLY A 158 -10.06 -0.88 8.88
C GLY A 158 -11.22 -1.73 9.36
N VAL A 159 -11.62 -2.78 8.63
CA VAL A 159 -12.73 -3.68 9.02
C VAL A 159 -12.34 -4.50 10.26
N ASP A 160 -11.21 -5.21 10.18
CA ASP A 160 -10.68 -5.99 11.29
C ASP A 160 -10.28 -5.10 12.46
N MET A 161 -9.65 -3.95 12.19
CA MET A 161 -9.30 -2.97 13.22
C MET A 161 -10.55 -2.47 13.97
N ALA A 162 -11.66 -2.21 13.28
CA ALA A 162 -12.90 -1.79 13.95
C ALA A 162 -13.45 -2.89 14.87
N ALA A 163 -13.35 -4.15 14.45
CA ALA A 163 -13.74 -5.30 15.27
C ALA A 163 -12.83 -5.44 16.49
N GLU A 164 -11.52 -5.33 16.33
CA GLU A 164 -10.53 -5.35 17.40
C GLU A 164 -10.76 -4.21 18.43
N LEU A 165 -11.02 -3.00 17.94
CA LEU A 165 -11.30 -1.82 18.78
C LEU A 165 -12.74 -1.80 19.34
N ARG A 166 -13.63 -2.69 18.88
CA ARG A 166 -15.05 -2.73 19.25
C ARG A 166 -15.79 -1.42 18.92
N CYS A 167 -15.41 -0.78 17.81
CA CYS A 167 -15.99 0.48 17.37
C CYS A 167 -16.70 0.31 16.01
N ARG A 168 -17.39 1.37 15.56
CA ARG A 168 -17.97 1.39 14.22
C ARG A 168 -16.87 1.56 13.17
N ASN A 169 -16.98 0.83 12.05
CA ASN A 169 -16.09 0.99 10.90
C ASN A 169 -16.48 2.27 10.12
N THR A 170 -16.20 3.43 10.72
CA THR A 170 -16.37 4.76 10.13
C THR A 170 -15.13 5.60 10.37
N TRP A 171 -15.04 6.75 9.73
CA TRP A 171 -13.84 7.57 9.72
C TRP A 171 -13.36 7.97 11.13
N GLU A 172 -14.24 8.63 11.91
CA GLU A 172 -13.88 9.23 13.19
C GLU A 172 -13.40 8.22 14.25
N PRO A 173 -14.11 7.08 14.49
CA PRO A 173 -13.64 6.07 15.45
C PRO A 173 -12.28 5.45 15.08
N LEU A 174 -11.95 5.39 13.80
CA LEU A 174 -10.71 4.80 13.30
C LEU A 174 -9.60 5.83 13.02
N LEU A 175 -9.84 7.12 13.24
CA LEU A 175 -8.88 8.18 12.91
C LEU A 175 -7.55 8.01 13.65
N TYR A 176 -7.58 7.65 14.93
CA TYR A 176 -6.37 7.39 15.70
C TYR A 176 -5.54 6.25 15.09
N ALA A 177 -6.17 5.13 14.76
CA ALA A 177 -5.49 3.98 14.17
C ALA A 177 -4.90 4.33 12.79
N ARG A 178 -5.68 5.01 11.92
CA ARG A 178 -5.17 5.53 10.64
C ARG A 178 -3.95 6.43 10.82
N SER A 179 -4.03 7.40 11.73
CA SER A 179 -2.95 8.36 11.99
C SER A 179 -1.68 7.65 12.47
N ARG A 180 -1.82 6.62 13.30
CA ARG A 180 -0.68 5.84 13.80
C ARG A 180 0.00 5.03 12.69
N VAL A 181 -0.77 4.43 11.78
CA VAL A 181 -0.23 3.69 10.62
C VAL A 181 0.48 4.64 9.66
N VAL A 182 -0.11 5.80 9.36
CA VAL A 182 0.54 6.85 8.54
C VAL A 182 1.85 7.31 9.17
N HIS A 183 1.86 7.57 10.48
CA HIS A 183 3.06 7.95 11.22
C HIS A 183 4.17 6.89 11.11
N ALA A 184 3.83 5.61 11.26
CA ALA A 184 4.78 4.51 11.16
C ALA A 184 5.39 4.39 9.75
N ALA A 185 4.55 4.44 8.71
CA ALA A 185 4.99 4.40 7.33
C ALA A 185 5.88 5.59 6.96
N ALA A 186 5.48 6.81 7.34
CA ALA A 186 6.27 8.02 7.11
C ALA A 186 7.65 7.96 7.79
N ALA A 187 7.72 7.43 9.01
CA ALA A 187 8.98 7.27 9.74
C ALA A 187 9.90 6.21 9.11
N ALA A 188 9.35 5.21 8.41
CA ALA A 188 10.09 4.19 7.67
C ALA A 188 10.42 4.61 6.23
N GLY A 189 9.80 5.69 5.71
CA GLY A 189 9.96 6.16 4.32
C GLY A 189 9.32 5.22 3.30
N ILE A 190 8.19 4.59 3.66
CA ILE A 190 7.42 3.68 2.82
C ILE A 190 6.00 4.20 2.58
N ASP A 191 5.33 3.64 1.57
CA ASP A 191 3.95 4.00 1.25
C ASP A 191 2.94 3.47 2.28
N VAL A 192 1.74 4.07 2.29
CA VAL A 192 0.64 3.63 3.14
C VAL A 192 -0.69 3.71 2.39
N ILE A 193 -1.45 2.61 2.41
CA ILE A 193 -2.68 2.44 1.64
C ILE A 193 -3.87 2.29 2.60
N ASP A 194 -4.91 3.09 2.41
CA ASP A 194 -6.12 3.02 3.23
C ASP A 194 -7.03 1.86 2.80
N VAL A 195 -7.91 1.44 3.73
CA VAL A 195 -8.89 0.37 3.53
C VAL A 195 -9.88 0.68 2.40
N PRO A 196 -10.39 -0.33 1.66
CA PRO A 196 -11.44 -0.11 0.68
C PRO A 196 -12.72 0.49 1.27
N TYR A 197 -13.41 1.31 0.46
CA TYR A 197 -14.76 1.77 0.75
C TYR A 197 -15.78 0.73 0.27
N LEU A 198 -16.60 0.21 1.19
CA LEU A 198 -17.39 -0.99 0.95
C LEU A 198 -18.75 -0.75 0.28
N ASP A 199 -19.32 0.47 0.34
CA ASP A 199 -20.58 0.76 -0.34
C ASP A 199 -20.35 1.07 -1.81
N LEU A 200 -20.71 0.11 -2.67
CA LEU A 200 -20.58 0.24 -4.12
C LEU A 200 -21.57 1.26 -4.74
N ASN A 201 -22.57 1.69 -4.01
CA ASN A 201 -23.58 2.62 -4.52
C ASN A 201 -23.28 4.07 -4.12
N ASP A 202 -22.36 4.30 -3.17
CA ASP A 202 -21.99 5.62 -2.68
C ASP A 202 -20.56 6.01 -3.14
N LEU A 203 -20.41 6.30 -4.43
CA LEU A 203 -19.12 6.77 -4.97
C LEU A 203 -18.72 8.15 -4.44
N THR A 204 -19.69 9.01 -4.11
CA THR A 204 -19.43 10.34 -3.53
C THR A 204 -18.86 10.23 -2.11
N GLY A 205 -19.44 9.33 -1.30
CA GLY A 205 -18.90 9.03 0.04
C GLY A 205 -17.49 8.43 -0.04
N MET A 206 -17.25 7.55 -1.01
CA MET A 206 -15.93 6.99 -1.27
C MET A 206 -14.90 8.08 -1.63
N GLU A 207 -15.24 8.98 -2.55
CA GLU A 207 -14.36 10.08 -2.96
C GLU A 207 -14.03 11.00 -1.77
N ARG A 208 -15.05 11.36 -0.97
CA ARG A 208 -14.84 12.16 0.24
C ARG A 208 -13.90 11.47 1.23
N GLU A 209 -14.07 10.17 1.48
CA GLU A 209 -13.18 9.43 2.39
C GLU A 209 -11.77 9.31 1.80
N ALA A 210 -11.63 9.14 0.49
CA ALA A 210 -10.33 9.13 -0.19
C ALA A 210 -9.60 10.48 -0.06
N CYS A 211 -10.32 11.61 -0.18
CA CYS A 211 -9.75 12.94 0.06
C CYS A 211 -9.25 13.09 1.51
N LEU A 212 -10.04 12.67 2.50
CA LEU A 212 -9.62 12.67 3.90
C LEU A 212 -8.39 11.79 4.14
N ALA A 213 -8.33 10.62 3.51
CA ALA A 213 -7.17 9.74 3.60
C ALA A 213 -5.91 10.40 2.98
N ARG A 214 -6.03 11.03 1.81
CA ARG A 214 -4.93 11.79 1.19
C ARG A 214 -4.45 12.92 2.09
N GLU A 215 -5.37 13.71 2.67
CA GLU A 215 -5.04 14.80 3.60
C GLU A 215 -4.34 14.30 4.86
N LEU A 216 -4.70 13.10 5.34
CA LEU A 216 -4.06 12.48 6.50
C LEU A 216 -2.64 11.97 6.18
N GLY A 217 -2.31 11.74 4.90
CA GLY A 217 -0.99 11.31 4.44
C GLY A 217 -0.93 9.92 3.82
N PHE A 218 -2.06 9.29 3.54
CA PHE A 218 -2.08 8.04 2.77
C PHE A 218 -1.60 8.29 1.33
N SER A 219 -0.92 7.28 0.76
CA SER A 219 -0.44 7.28 -0.63
C SER A 219 -1.51 6.82 -1.61
N GLY A 220 -2.49 6.06 -1.12
CA GLY A 220 -3.56 5.46 -1.91
C GLY A 220 -4.64 4.83 -1.06
N LYS A 221 -5.61 4.20 -1.75
CA LYS A 221 -6.76 3.54 -1.12
C LYS A 221 -7.17 2.27 -1.87
N GLY A 222 -7.67 1.28 -1.14
CA GLY A 222 -8.21 0.06 -1.70
C GLY A 222 -9.53 0.27 -2.44
N ALA A 223 -9.77 -0.59 -3.44
CA ALA A 223 -11.03 -0.72 -4.16
C ALA A 223 -11.55 -2.17 -4.09
N ILE A 224 -12.87 -2.32 -4.08
CA ILE A 224 -13.57 -3.61 -4.18
C ILE A 224 -14.25 -3.80 -5.55
N HIS A 225 -14.20 -2.78 -6.41
CA HIS A 225 -14.78 -2.85 -7.75
C HIS A 225 -14.02 -1.91 -8.71
N PRO A 226 -13.79 -2.31 -10.00
CA PRO A 226 -13.06 -1.50 -10.98
C PRO A 226 -13.60 -0.07 -11.18
N LYS A 227 -14.91 0.15 -11.02
CA LYS A 227 -15.52 1.50 -11.14
C LYS A 227 -15.01 2.53 -10.12
N GLN A 228 -14.39 2.07 -9.01
CA GLN A 228 -13.80 2.94 -8.00
C GLN A 228 -12.40 3.45 -8.40
N ILE A 229 -11.68 2.70 -9.23
CA ILE A 229 -10.28 2.96 -9.57
C ILE A 229 -10.04 4.35 -10.19
N PRO A 230 -10.82 4.81 -11.21
CA PRO A 230 -10.57 6.12 -11.80
C PRO A 230 -10.66 7.27 -10.79
N ILE A 231 -11.63 7.21 -9.86
CA ILE A 231 -11.83 8.23 -8.83
C ILE A 231 -10.64 8.21 -7.85
N LEU A 232 -10.23 7.02 -7.39
CA LEU A 232 -9.08 6.89 -6.49
C LEU A 232 -7.80 7.41 -7.14
N ASN A 233 -7.53 7.01 -8.38
CA ASN A 233 -6.38 7.52 -9.13
C ASN A 233 -6.41 9.04 -9.25
N GLN A 234 -7.57 9.64 -9.53
CA GLN A 234 -7.73 11.09 -9.60
C GLN A 234 -7.42 11.76 -8.25
N VAL A 235 -8.00 11.25 -7.16
CA VAL A 235 -7.81 11.81 -5.81
C VAL A 235 -6.34 11.78 -5.39
N PHE A 236 -5.62 10.68 -5.64
CA PHE A 236 -4.23 10.52 -5.20
C PHE A 236 -3.19 11.00 -6.22
N THR A 237 -3.61 11.55 -7.36
CA THR A 237 -2.73 12.23 -8.32
C THR A 237 -2.67 13.72 -7.99
N PRO A 238 -1.48 14.33 -7.88
CA PRO A 238 -1.37 15.77 -7.76
C PRO A 238 -1.98 16.48 -8.98
N SER A 239 -2.78 17.51 -8.75
CA SER A 239 -3.35 18.33 -9.83
C SER A 239 -2.28 19.20 -10.50
N ASP A 240 -2.53 19.63 -11.74
CA ASP A 240 -1.64 20.56 -12.45
C ASP A 240 -1.39 21.84 -11.66
N SER A 241 -2.39 22.32 -10.91
CA SER A 241 -2.26 23.49 -10.04
C SER A 241 -1.34 23.26 -8.85
N GLU A 242 -1.40 22.05 -8.22
CA GLU A 242 -0.49 21.68 -7.12
C GLU A 242 0.95 21.53 -7.65
N ILE A 243 1.12 20.92 -8.83
CA ILE A 243 2.42 20.78 -9.48
C ILE A 243 3.02 22.17 -9.82
N ALA A 244 2.24 23.03 -10.45
CA ALA A 244 2.69 24.38 -10.79
C ALA A 244 3.03 25.21 -9.55
N HIS A 245 2.23 25.10 -8.49
CA HIS A 245 2.51 25.73 -7.21
C HIS A 245 3.81 25.22 -6.59
N ALA A 246 4.01 23.91 -6.54
CA ALA A 246 5.22 23.28 -6.01
C ALA A 246 6.47 23.76 -6.77
N GLN A 247 6.42 23.78 -8.11
CA GLN A 247 7.51 24.29 -8.94
C GLN A 247 7.82 25.75 -8.69
N LYS A 248 6.77 26.61 -8.52
CA LYS A 248 6.93 28.04 -8.21
C LYS A 248 7.65 28.23 -6.88
N ILE A 249 7.22 27.52 -5.84
CA ILE A 249 7.80 27.61 -4.48
C ILE A 249 9.26 27.17 -4.50
N LEU A 250 9.58 26.04 -5.14
CA LEU A 250 10.96 25.54 -5.20
C LEU A 250 11.90 26.52 -5.93
N ARG A 251 11.48 27.06 -7.09
CA ARG A 251 12.28 28.06 -7.82
C ARG A 251 12.52 29.30 -7.00
N ALA A 252 11.49 29.81 -6.30
CA ALA A 252 11.63 31.01 -5.46
C ALA A 252 12.58 30.75 -4.28
N PHE A 253 12.52 29.58 -3.67
CA PHE A 253 13.39 29.22 -2.55
C PHE A 253 14.86 29.07 -3.00
N GLU A 254 15.10 28.41 -4.14
CA GLU A 254 16.44 28.25 -4.72
C GLU A 254 17.05 29.58 -5.13
N ALA A 255 16.23 30.49 -5.69
CA ALA A 255 16.70 31.84 -6.10
C ALA A 255 17.02 32.74 -4.92
N ALA A 256 16.43 32.52 -3.75
CA ALA A 256 16.64 33.35 -2.56
C ALA A 256 17.98 33.10 -1.87
N ASP A 257 18.63 31.94 -2.12
CA ASP A 257 19.88 31.52 -1.46
C ASP A 257 19.87 31.76 0.07
N ALA A 258 18.71 31.53 0.69
CA ALA A 258 18.44 31.78 2.10
C ALA A 258 17.68 30.61 2.73
N GLY A 259 17.69 30.52 4.07
CA GLY A 259 16.98 29.47 4.80
C GLY A 259 15.45 29.63 4.78
N LEU A 260 14.93 30.76 4.32
CA LEU A 260 13.51 31.09 4.21
C LEU A 260 13.26 32.15 3.09
N VAL A 261 12.04 32.13 2.54
CA VAL A 261 11.57 33.11 1.56
C VAL A 261 10.09 33.41 1.74
N VAL A 262 9.61 34.58 1.34
CA VAL A 262 8.18 34.89 1.31
C VAL A 262 7.67 34.77 -0.13
N VAL A 263 6.69 33.88 -0.36
CA VAL A 263 6.03 33.71 -1.67
C VAL A 263 4.53 33.88 -1.48
N ASP A 264 3.91 34.76 -2.26
CA ASP A 264 2.47 35.08 -2.18
C ASP A 264 2.00 35.43 -0.75
N GLY A 265 2.85 36.14 0.01
CA GLY A 265 2.55 36.53 1.40
C GLY A 265 2.68 35.41 2.44
N LYS A 266 3.14 34.24 2.06
CA LYS A 266 3.37 33.10 2.96
C LYS A 266 4.85 32.86 3.20
N LEU A 267 5.23 32.61 4.45
CA LEU A 267 6.59 32.23 4.82
C LEU A 267 6.83 30.77 4.38
N ILE A 268 7.91 30.57 3.62
CA ILE A 268 8.35 29.27 3.10
C ILE A 268 9.66 28.90 3.76
N GLU A 269 9.68 27.79 4.43
CA GLU A 269 10.81 27.18 5.12
C GLU A 269 11.04 25.74 4.68
N GLN A 270 12.10 25.09 5.15
CA GLN A 270 12.47 23.72 4.79
C GLN A 270 11.33 22.67 4.90
N PRO A 271 10.42 22.71 5.89
CA PRO A 271 9.29 21.77 5.93
C PRO A 271 8.38 21.90 4.70
N VAL A 272 8.08 23.12 4.25
CA VAL A 272 7.26 23.37 3.05
C VAL A 272 8.00 22.90 1.80
N ILE A 273 9.31 23.11 1.71
CA ILE A 273 10.13 22.63 0.59
C ILE A 273 10.10 21.11 0.48
N ARG A 274 10.13 20.38 1.60
CA ARG A 274 9.98 18.90 1.61
C ARG A 274 8.63 18.46 1.07
N GLU A 275 7.56 19.16 1.44
CA GLU A 275 6.21 18.91 0.91
C GLU A 275 6.16 19.14 -0.60
N MET A 276 6.68 20.26 -1.10
CA MET A 276 6.70 20.58 -2.53
C MET A 276 7.50 19.53 -3.33
N ARG A 277 8.64 19.10 -2.83
CA ARG A 277 9.43 18.02 -3.46
C ARG A 277 8.67 16.71 -3.49
N ARG A 278 7.91 16.37 -2.43
CA ARG A 278 7.06 15.18 -2.40
C ARG A 278 5.98 15.23 -3.47
N ILE A 279 5.30 16.37 -3.65
CA ILE A 279 4.29 16.56 -4.70
C ILE A 279 4.89 16.28 -6.08
N LEU A 280 6.05 16.86 -6.39
CA LEU A 280 6.71 16.63 -7.69
C LEU A 280 7.18 15.19 -7.85
N SER A 281 7.74 14.57 -6.82
CA SER A 281 8.14 13.15 -6.86
C SER A 281 6.95 12.22 -7.15
N ILE A 282 5.76 12.50 -6.61
CA ILE A 282 4.55 11.75 -6.94
C ILE A 282 4.16 11.97 -8.39
N ALA A 283 4.18 13.22 -8.87
CA ALA A 283 3.85 13.54 -10.26
C ALA A 283 4.78 12.85 -11.25
N ASP A 284 6.10 12.85 -10.98
CA ASP A 284 7.12 12.21 -11.82
C ASP A 284 6.93 10.68 -11.94
N ARG A 285 6.44 10.03 -10.86
CA ARG A 285 6.15 8.58 -10.87
C ARG A 285 4.92 8.21 -11.70
N ILE A 286 4.01 9.16 -11.91
CA ILE A 286 2.74 8.95 -12.63
C ILE A 286 2.88 9.36 -14.10
N ALA A 287 3.87 10.18 -14.43
CA ALA A 287 4.13 10.60 -15.80
C ALA A 287 4.41 9.36 -16.70
N PRO A 288 3.80 9.29 -17.91
CA PRO A 288 3.93 8.16 -18.81
C PRO A 288 5.36 7.96 -19.32
#